data_6b2ba67fdd87a6052d496af4a9fae837
#
_entry.id   6b2ba67fdd87a6052d496af4a9fae837
#
_cell.length_a   1.000
_cell.length_b   1.000
_cell.length_c   1.000
_cell.angle_alpha   90.00
_cell.angle_beta   90.00
_cell.angle_gamma   90.00
#
_symmetry.space_group_name_H-M   'P 1'
#
loop_
_entity.id
_entity.type
_entity.pdbx_description
1 polymer ?
#
loop_
_entity_poly.entity_id
_entity_poly.type
_entity_poly.pdbx_seq_one_letter_code
_entity_poly.pdbx_strand_id
1 'polypeptide(L)'
;MSTLTRNDWIAAGFDALDTEGYAGISAESLARRLNVTRGSFYHHFRNREDFVRTLLGAWEDDYTARMLAYAADGRNAGDTLTRYLHIASEKQPAREVAIRAWSLHDALVAQFQQRVDATRLAFAIETSRRWVGMPVDAEIVGQVAHLCLIGGQQTGLRRDAERFGGFMQRAFTAVERILPRRRA
;
A
#
# COMPACT_ATOMS: atom_id res chain seq x y z
N MET A 1 19.90 -29.24 3.28
CA MET A 1 19.71 -27.78 3.32
C MET A 1 18.82 -27.41 2.15
N SER A 2 17.67 -26.81 2.41
CA SER A 2 16.77 -26.35 1.33
C SER A 2 17.48 -25.23 0.57
N THR A 3 17.50 -25.33 -0.75
CA THR A 3 18.08 -24.29 -1.62
C THR A 3 17.17 -23.06 -1.53
N LEU A 4 17.74 -21.88 -1.20
CA LEU A 4 17.00 -20.62 -1.22
C LEU A 4 16.40 -20.35 -2.58
N THR A 5 15.17 -19.90 -2.59
CA THR A 5 14.44 -19.51 -3.80
C THR A 5 14.47 -17.99 -3.99
N ARG A 6 14.10 -17.50 -5.17
CA ARG A 6 13.89 -16.07 -5.44
C ARG A 6 12.89 -15.44 -4.46
N ASN A 7 11.85 -16.19 -4.07
CA ASN A 7 10.83 -15.74 -3.13
C ASN A 7 11.37 -15.56 -1.71
N ASP A 8 12.31 -16.37 -1.27
CA ASP A 8 12.94 -16.21 0.04
C ASP A 8 13.71 -14.88 0.14
N TRP A 9 14.36 -14.46 -0.95
CA TRP A 9 15.02 -13.16 -1.04
C TRP A 9 14.01 -12.00 -1.02
N ILE A 10 12.87 -12.14 -1.70
CA ILE A 10 11.80 -11.13 -1.68
C ILE A 10 11.19 -11.03 -0.27
N ALA A 11 10.95 -12.15 0.39
CA ALA A 11 10.49 -12.18 1.78
C ALA A 11 11.48 -11.48 2.73
N ALA A 12 12.78 -11.79 2.60
CA ALA A 12 13.84 -11.12 3.37
C ALA A 12 13.91 -9.61 3.07
N GLY A 13 13.65 -9.20 1.83
CA GLY A 13 13.56 -7.78 1.45
C GLY A 13 12.39 -7.07 2.12
N PHE A 14 11.23 -7.71 2.17
CA PHE A 14 10.09 -7.16 2.89
C PHE A 14 10.32 -7.08 4.40
N ASP A 15 10.91 -8.10 4.99
CA ASP A 15 11.27 -8.09 6.40
C ASP A 15 12.30 -6.98 6.73
N ALA A 16 13.28 -6.75 5.85
CA ALA A 16 14.22 -5.64 5.98
C ALA A 16 13.52 -4.27 5.90
N LEU A 17 12.58 -4.08 4.96
CA LEU A 17 11.77 -2.87 4.87
C LEU A 17 10.96 -2.62 6.14
N ASP A 18 10.37 -3.65 6.71
CA ASP A 18 9.52 -3.58 7.90
C ASP A 18 10.30 -3.24 9.18
N THR A 19 11.58 -3.66 9.26
CA THR A 19 12.41 -3.56 10.47
C THR A 19 13.49 -2.49 10.41
N GLU A 20 14.14 -2.32 9.25
CA GLU A 20 15.28 -1.43 9.06
C GLU A 20 15.02 -0.29 8.05
N GLY A 21 13.85 -0.34 7.39
CA GLY A 21 13.55 0.54 6.27
C GLY A 21 14.39 0.23 5.03
N TYR A 22 14.48 1.18 4.11
CA TYR A 22 15.20 0.97 2.84
C TYR A 22 16.74 0.84 2.98
N ALA A 23 17.30 1.24 4.11
CA ALA A 23 18.73 1.06 4.39
C ALA A 23 19.13 -0.44 4.45
N GLY A 24 18.20 -1.32 4.84
CA GLY A 24 18.38 -2.77 4.84
C GLY A 24 18.42 -3.41 3.45
N ILE A 25 18.11 -2.67 2.37
CA ILE A 25 17.98 -3.21 1.01
C ILE A 25 19.34 -3.18 0.27
N SER A 26 20.20 -4.11 0.64
CA SER A 26 21.45 -4.39 -0.08
C SER A 26 21.70 -5.89 -0.20
N ALA A 27 22.43 -6.32 -1.23
CA ALA A 27 22.78 -7.73 -1.41
C ALA A 27 23.54 -8.30 -0.20
N GLU A 28 24.36 -7.49 0.45
CA GLU A 28 25.13 -7.88 1.64
C GLU A 28 24.22 -8.03 2.88
N SER A 29 23.36 -7.03 3.14
CA SER A 29 22.45 -7.06 4.28
C SER A 29 21.48 -8.23 4.18
N LEU A 30 20.89 -8.45 3.00
CA LEU A 30 19.97 -9.55 2.75
C LEU A 30 20.65 -10.93 2.85
N ALA A 31 21.86 -11.07 2.30
CA ALA A 31 22.65 -12.30 2.42
C ALA A 31 22.96 -12.64 3.89
N ARG A 32 23.34 -11.64 4.69
CA ARG A 32 23.55 -11.80 6.12
C ARG A 32 22.26 -12.23 6.85
N ARG A 33 21.12 -11.61 6.52
CA ARG A 33 19.81 -11.96 7.09
C ARG A 33 19.40 -13.39 6.76
N LEU A 34 19.72 -13.86 5.56
CA LEU A 34 19.45 -15.24 5.10
C LEU A 34 20.55 -16.24 5.50
N ASN A 35 21.59 -15.79 6.19
CA ASN A 35 22.75 -16.62 6.58
C ASN A 35 23.43 -17.32 5.39
N VAL A 36 23.64 -16.58 4.29
CA VAL A 36 24.30 -17.05 3.07
C VAL A 36 25.36 -16.06 2.61
N THR A 37 26.15 -16.43 1.59
CA THR A 37 27.13 -15.53 0.99
C THR A 37 26.47 -14.49 0.09
N ARG A 38 27.09 -13.30 -0.04
CA ARG A 38 26.66 -12.28 -1.01
C ARG A 38 26.58 -12.82 -2.45
N GLY A 39 27.45 -13.77 -2.82
CA GLY A 39 27.42 -14.42 -4.14
C GLY A 39 26.11 -15.13 -4.43
N SER A 40 25.45 -15.68 -3.40
CA SER A 40 24.14 -16.34 -3.55
C SER A 40 23.05 -15.39 -4.09
N PHE A 41 23.10 -14.09 -3.78
CA PHE A 41 22.18 -13.10 -4.33
C PHE A 41 22.24 -13.06 -5.86
N TYR A 42 23.42 -13.10 -6.45
CA TYR A 42 23.63 -12.97 -7.88
C TYR A 42 23.27 -14.24 -8.68
N HIS A 43 22.98 -15.36 -8.01
CA HIS A 43 22.34 -16.51 -8.65
C HIS A 43 20.85 -16.29 -8.91
N HIS A 44 20.20 -15.37 -8.16
CA HIS A 44 18.78 -15.11 -8.26
C HIS A 44 18.47 -13.80 -8.98
N PHE A 45 19.35 -12.78 -8.87
CA PHE A 45 19.14 -11.44 -9.42
C PHE A 45 20.39 -10.97 -10.17
N ARG A 46 20.18 -10.43 -11.37
CA ARG A 46 21.28 -9.93 -12.22
C ARG A 46 22.03 -8.77 -11.54
N ASN A 47 21.30 -7.92 -10.82
CA ASN A 47 21.84 -6.78 -10.10
C ASN A 47 20.81 -6.31 -9.05
N ARG A 48 21.18 -5.25 -8.28
CA ARG A 48 20.30 -4.63 -7.28
C ARG A 48 18.99 -4.12 -7.91
N GLU A 49 19.04 -3.54 -9.09
CA GLU A 49 17.86 -2.98 -9.77
C GLU A 49 16.84 -4.09 -10.12
N ASP A 50 17.30 -5.23 -10.61
CA ASP A 50 16.45 -6.40 -10.89
C ASP A 50 15.74 -6.90 -9.62
N PHE A 51 16.47 -6.94 -8.51
CA PHE A 51 15.89 -7.26 -7.19
C PHE A 51 14.83 -6.24 -6.78
N VAL A 52 15.15 -4.94 -6.83
CA VAL A 52 14.26 -3.85 -6.43
C VAL A 52 12.98 -3.85 -7.27
N ARG A 53 13.08 -4.03 -8.59
CA ARG A 53 11.92 -4.16 -9.48
C ARG A 53 11.03 -5.34 -9.09
N THR A 54 11.64 -6.48 -8.78
CA THR A 54 10.90 -7.68 -8.37
C THR A 54 10.20 -7.47 -7.02
N LEU A 55 10.90 -6.90 -6.05
CA LEU A 55 10.38 -6.60 -4.71
C LEU A 55 9.20 -5.61 -4.78
N LEU A 56 9.38 -4.51 -5.51
CA LEU A 56 8.34 -3.48 -5.64
C LEU A 56 7.15 -3.96 -6.49
N GLY A 57 7.38 -4.81 -7.49
CA GLY A 57 6.30 -5.46 -8.24
C GLY A 57 5.45 -6.37 -7.36
N ALA A 58 6.07 -7.15 -6.47
CA ALA A 58 5.37 -7.98 -5.50
C ALA A 58 4.59 -7.13 -4.48
N TRP A 59 5.15 -5.99 -4.04
CA TRP A 59 4.45 -5.04 -3.18
C TRP A 59 3.26 -4.38 -3.91
N GLU A 60 3.43 -3.91 -5.13
CA GLU A 60 2.35 -3.31 -5.95
C GLU A 60 1.19 -4.30 -6.15
N ASP A 61 1.50 -5.57 -6.44
CA ASP A 61 0.49 -6.63 -6.59
C ASP A 61 -0.25 -6.88 -5.27
N ASP A 62 0.46 -7.17 -4.19
CA ASP A 62 -0.14 -7.55 -2.90
C ASP A 62 -0.82 -6.37 -2.17
N TYR A 63 -0.22 -5.18 -2.20
CA TYR A 63 -0.69 -4.00 -1.46
C TYR A 63 -1.60 -3.08 -2.28
N THR A 64 -1.77 -3.33 -3.56
CA THR A 64 -2.64 -2.52 -4.42
C THR A 64 -3.56 -3.40 -5.25
N ALA A 65 -3.05 -4.16 -6.22
CA ALA A 65 -3.91 -4.89 -7.16
C ALA A 65 -4.87 -5.85 -6.45
N ARG A 66 -4.36 -6.72 -5.58
CA ARG A 66 -5.19 -7.69 -4.83
C ARG A 66 -6.11 -7.02 -3.81
N MET A 67 -5.62 -5.99 -3.10
CA MET A 67 -6.44 -5.25 -2.14
C MET A 67 -7.62 -4.57 -2.82
N LEU A 68 -7.38 -3.89 -3.94
CA LEU A 68 -8.44 -3.18 -4.67
C LEU A 68 -9.40 -4.16 -5.33
N ALA A 69 -8.92 -5.28 -5.88
CA ALA A 69 -9.79 -6.35 -6.41
C ALA A 69 -10.72 -6.90 -5.32
N TYR A 70 -10.19 -7.23 -4.14
CA TYR A 70 -11.00 -7.68 -3.01
C TYR A 70 -12.04 -6.64 -2.57
N ALA A 71 -11.66 -5.36 -2.51
CA ALA A 71 -12.57 -4.29 -2.12
C ALA A 71 -13.64 -4.02 -3.18
N ALA A 72 -13.31 -4.16 -4.47
CA ALA A 72 -14.22 -3.91 -5.59
C ALA A 72 -15.45 -4.83 -5.61
N ASP A 73 -15.38 -6.02 -5.00
CA ASP A 73 -16.51 -6.93 -4.84
C ASP A 73 -17.59 -6.41 -3.86
N GLY A 74 -17.39 -5.24 -3.27
CA GLY A 74 -18.35 -4.61 -2.36
C GLY A 74 -19.65 -4.25 -3.09
N ARG A 75 -20.80 -4.59 -2.49
CA ARG A 75 -22.16 -4.39 -3.03
C ARG A 75 -22.54 -2.92 -3.20
N ASN A 76 -21.94 -2.05 -2.41
CA ASN A 76 -22.11 -0.60 -2.44
C ASN A 76 -20.84 0.08 -1.92
N ALA A 77 -20.76 1.42 -1.98
CA ALA A 77 -19.56 2.16 -1.56
C ALA A 77 -19.17 1.93 -0.09
N GLY A 78 -20.12 1.82 0.83
CA GLY A 78 -19.87 1.52 2.24
C GLY A 78 -19.28 0.12 2.46
N ASP A 79 -19.83 -0.88 1.75
CA ASP A 79 -19.30 -2.26 1.78
C ASP A 79 -17.90 -2.32 1.14
N THR A 80 -17.68 -1.61 0.02
CA THR A 80 -16.36 -1.46 -0.60
C THR A 80 -15.34 -0.87 0.37
N LEU A 81 -15.71 0.19 1.10
CA LEU A 81 -14.83 0.79 2.09
C LEU A 81 -14.54 -0.17 3.25
N THR A 82 -15.56 -0.85 3.76
CA THR A 82 -15.41 -1.83 4.85
C THR A 82 -14.44 -2.94 4.45
N ARG A 83 -14.61 -3.51 3.26
CA ARG A 83 -13.72 -4.53 2.71
C ARG A 83 -12.30 -3.99 2.51
N TYR A 84 -12.15 -2.77 1.99
CA TYR A 84 -10.85 -2.13 1.84
C TYR A 84 -10.13 -1.96 3.19
N LEU A 85 -10.82 -1.45 4.20
CA LEU A 85 -10.25 -1.26 5.53
C LEU A 85 -9.89 -2.61 6.19
N HIS A 86 -10.71 -3.64 5.98
CA HIS A 86 -10.44 -4.98 6.47
C HIS A 86 -9.13 -5.53 5.88
N ILE A 87 -9.01 -5.61 4.55
CA ILE A 87 -7.79 -6.14 3.92
C ILE A 87 -6.56 -5.26 4.21
N ALA A 88 -6.75 -3.93 4.32
CA ALA A 88 -5.68 -3.02 4.69
C ALA A 88 -5.16 -3.25 6.12
N SER A 89 -6.01 -3.72 7.04
CA SER A 89 -5.61 -4.03 8.42
C SER A 89 -4.67 -5.23 8.52
N GLU A 90 -4.68 -6.12 7.55
CA GLU A 90 -3.79 -7.28 7.47
C GLU A 90 -2.40 -6.91 6.91
N LYS A 91 -2.23 -5.70 6.36
CA LYS A 91 -0.98 -5.25 5.75
C LYS A 91 -0.08 -4.52 6.74
N GLN A 92 1.24 -4.63 6.54
CA GLN A 92 2.25 -3.99 7.38
C GLN A 92 2.38 -2.50 7.04
N PRO A 93 1.94 -1.56 7.91
CA PRO A 93 2.05 -0.12 7.62
C PRO A 93 3.50 0.36 7.52
N ALA A 94 4.43 -0.26 8.25
CA ALA A 94 5.85 0.10 8.25
C ALA A 94 6.46 -0.03 6.84
N ARG A 95 6.08 -1.07 6.09
CA ARG A 95 6.51 -1.28 4.70
C ARG A 95 6.14 -0.11 3.79
N GLU A 96 4.89 0.35 3.88
CA GLU A 96 4.39 1.49 3.11
C GLU A 96 5.15 2.77 3.44
N VAL A 97 5.44 3.01 4.73
CA VAL A 97 6.22 4.16 5.20
C VAL A 97 7.65 4.08 4.67
N ALA A 98 8.28 2.90 4.74
CA ALA A 98 9.65 2.69 4.28
C ALA A 98 9.78 2.89 2.76
N ILE A 99 8.85 2.35 1.96
CA ILE A 99 8.86 2.51 0.50
C ILE A 99 8.62 3.96 0.11
N ARG A 100 7.69 4.67 0.76
CA ARG A 100 7.44 6.09 0.52
C ARG A 100 8.66 6.96 0.88
N ALA A 101 9.34 6.69 1.99
CA ALA A 101 10.57 7.39 2.33
C ALA A 101 11.70 7.10 1.31
N TRP A 102 11.79 5.86 0.86
CA TRP A 102 12.76 5.46 -0.16
C TRP A 102 12.51 6.13 -1.51
N SER A 103 11.26 6.33 -1.90
CA SER A 103 10.89 6.98 -3.17
C SER A 103 11.39 8.43 -3.30
N LEU A 104 11.74 9.08 -2.18
CA LEU A 104 12.32 10.42 -2.17
C LEU A 104 13.79 10.42 -2.62
N HIS A 105 14.46 9.26 -2.65
CA HIS A 105 15.90 9.13 -2.90
C HIS A 105 16.25 8.17 -4.05
N ASP A 106 15.26 7.49 -4.64
CA ASP A 106 15.46 6.50 -5.70
C ASP A 106 14.38 6.65 -6.78
N ALA A 107 14.79 7.03 -7.98
CA ALA A 107 13.89 7.33 -9.10
C ALA A 107 13.06 6.10 -9.53
N LEU A 108 13.63 4.89 -9.44
CA LEU A 108 12.90 3.65 -9.74
C LEU A 108 11.77 3.45 -8.72
N VAL A 109 12.07 3.62 -7.44
CA VAL A 109 11.07 3.47 -6.36
C VAL A 109 10.00 4.55 -6.48
N ALA A 110 10.38 5.79 -6.85
CA ALA A 110 9.43 6.88 -7.09
C ALA A 110 8.42 6.54 -8.20
N GLN A 111 8.86 5.88 -9.28
CA GLN A 111 7.96 5.45 -10.35
C GLN A 111 6.93 4.43 -9.85
N PHE A 112 7.34 3.45 -9.03
CA PHE A 112 6.40 2.49 -8.43
C PHE A 112 5.43 3.18 -7.49
N GLN A 113 5.93 4.06 -6.60
CA GLN A 113 5.09 4.79 -5.66
C GLN A 113 4.04 5.65 -6.36
N GLN A 114 4.42 6.35 -7.43
CA GLN A 114 3.50 7.17 -8.22
C GLN A 114 2.39 6.33 -8.88
N ARG A 115 2.72 5.17 -9.46
CA ARG A 115 1.71 4.27 -10.03
C ARG A 115 0.74 3.75 -8.98
N VAL A 116 1.25 3.33 -7.83
CA VAL A 116 0.44 2.84 -6.70
C VAL A 116 -0.49 3.94 -6.20
N ASP A 117 0.03 5.15 -5.99
CA ASP A 117 -0.78 6.30 -5.53
C ASP A 117 -1.86 6.67 -6.58
N ALA A 118 -1.52 6.71 -7.86
CA ALA A 118 -2.48 7.00 -8.93
C ALA A 118 -3.60 5.93 -9.00
N THR A 119 -3.23 4.64 -8.90
CA THR A 119 -4.19 3.53 -8.94
C THR A 119 -5.14 3.57 -7.74
N ARG A 120 -4.61 3.79 -6.54
CA ARG A 120 -5.42 3.89 -5.31
C ARG A 120 -6.31 5.13 -5.30
N LEU A 121 -5.80 6.25 -5.79
CA LEU A 121 -6.59 7.49 -5.93
C LEU A 121 -7.75 7.30 -6.91
N ALA A 122 -7.49 6.71 -8.08
CA ALA A 122 -8.54 6.42 -9.07
C ALA A 122 -9.64 5.52 -8.49
N PHE A 123 -9.25 4.47 -7.75
CA PHE A 123 -10.19 3.59 -7.05
C PHE A 123 -11.01 4.34 -5.99
N ALA A 124 -10.39 5.21 -5.20
CA ALA A 124 -11.07 6.00 -4.18
C ALA A 124 -12.09 6.96 -4.81
N ILE A 125 -11.75 7.64 -5.92
CA ILE A 125 -12.65 8.50 -6.66
C ILE A 125 -13.83 7.71 -7.25
N GLU A 126 -13.55 6.56 -7.88
CA GLU A 126 -14.61 5.73 -8.46
C GLU A 126 -15.57 5.17 -7.39
N THR A 127 -15.03 4.75 -6.24
CA THR A 127 -15.86 4.33 -5.10
C THR A 127 -16.72 5.50 -4.60
N SER A 128 -16.16 6.72 -4.54
CA SER A 128 -16.86 7.91 -4.11
C SER A 128 -17.97 8.31 -5.09
N ARG A 129 -17.81 8.11 -6.41
CA ARG A 129 -18.85 8.34 -7.43
C ARG A 129 -20.10 7.47 -7.20
N ARG A 130 -19.89 6.26 -6.68
CA ARG A 130 -21.00 5.34 -6.34
C ARG A 130 -21.73 5.77 -5.06
N TRP A 131 -21.16 6.67 -4.29
CA TRP A 131 -21.66 7.11 -2.99
C TRP A 131 -22.28 8.50 -3.03
N VAL A 132 -21.63 9.48 -3.68
CA VAL A 132 -22.08 10.88 -3.77
C VAL A 132 -22.77 11.16 -5.12
N GLY A 133 -23.76 12.06 -5.10
CA GLY A 133 -24.57 12.32 -6.28
C GLY A 133 -23.94 13.21 -7.34
N MET A 134 -22.89 13.99 -6.98
CA MET A 134 -22.24 14.96 -7.87
C MET A 134 -20.82 14.53 -8.22
N PRO A 135 -20.40 14.55 -9.50
CA PRO A 135 -19.07 14.11 -9.91
C PRO A 135 -17.92 14.89 -9.24
N VAL A 136 -18.06 16.22 -9.09
CA VAL A 136 -17.05 17.07 -8.46
C VAL A 136 -16.87 16.72 -6.99
N ASP A 137 -17.96 16.47 -6.26
CA ASP A 137 -17.89 16.06 -4.86
C ASP A 137 -17.24 14.69 -4.72
N ALA A 138 -17.50 13.78 -5.67
CA ALA A 138 -16.87 12.46 -5.68
C ALA A 138 -15.34 12.52 -5.83
N GLU A 139 -14.83 13.44 -6.65
CA GLU A 139 -13.40 13.64 -6.82
C GLU A 139 -12.76 14.15 -5.52
N ILE A 140 -13.34 15.17 -4.91
CA ILE A 140 -12.86 15.74 -3.63
C ILE A 140 -12.90 14.66 -2.52
N VAL A 141 -14.01 13.93 -2.39
CA VAL A 141 -14.15 12.88 -1.39
C VAL A 141 -13.13 11.76 -1.60
N GLY A 142 -12.91 11.34 -2.84
CA GLY A 142 -11.90 10.33 -3.17
C GLY A 142 -10.47 10.80 -2.84
N GLN A 143 -10.14 12.05 -3.16
CA GLN A 143 -8.84 12.66 -2.81
C GLN A 143 -8.65 12.73 -1.29
N VAL A 144 -9.66 13.19 -0.55
CA VAL A 144 -9.59 13.25 0.92
C VAL A 144 -9.44 11.86 1.51
N ALA A 145 -10.20 10.86 1.04
CA ALA A 145 -10.07 9.47 1.50
C ALA A 145 -8.66 8.92 1.29
N HIS A 146 -8.07 9.16 0.10
CA HIS A 146 -6.72 8.74 -0.22
C HIS A 146 -5.67 9.43 0.67
N LEU A 147 -5.79 10.75 0.88
CA LEU A 147 -4.90 11.51 1.77
C LEU A 147 -5.02 11.08 3.23
N CYS A 148 -6.24 10.77 3.71
CA CYS A 148 -6.44 10.22 5.06
C CYS A 148 -5.75 8.86 5.23
N LEU A 149 -5.78 8.00 4.19
CA LEU A 149 -5.07 6.73 4.21
C LEU A 149 -3.56 6.93 4.34
N ILE A 150 -2.97 7.79 3.51
CA ILE A 150 -1.54 8.12 3.55
C ILE A 150 -1.19 8.76 4.91
N GLY A 151 -1.96 9.75 5.36
CA GLY A 151 -1.76 10.40 6.66
C GLY A 151 -1.81 9.41 7.82
N GLY A 152 -2.76 8.48 7.80
CA GLY A 152 -2.87 7.41 8.80
C GLY A 152 -1.65 6.48 8.83
N GLN A 153 -1.03 6.21 7.68
CA GLN A 153 0.22 5.45 7.60
C GLN A 153 1.39 6.24 8.22
N GLN A 154 1.58 7.49 7.80
CA GLN A 154 2.70 8.33 8.20
C GLN A 154 2.66 8.71 9.69
N THR A 155 1.48 8.94 10.24
CA THR A 155 1.28 9.28 11.66
C THR A 155 1.28 8.07 12.60
N GLY A 156 1.36 6.85 12.05
CA GLY A 156 1.26 5.62 12.81
C GLY A 156 -0.16 5.26 13.27
N LEU A 157 -1.18 6.04 12.92
CA LEU A 157 -2.58 5.77 13.29
C LEU A 157 -3.06 4.41 12.75
N ARG A 158 -2.57 3.97 11.59
CA ARG A 158 -2.88 2.66 11.00
C ARG A 158 -2.27 1.47 11.73
N ARG A 159 -1.39 1.67 12.70
CA ARG A 159 -0.89 0.57 13.56
C ARG A 159 -2.00 0.02 14.47
N ASP A 160 -3.00 0.84 14.77
CA ASP A 160 -4.23 0.46 15.44
C ASP A 160 -5.37 0.43 14.40
N ALA A 161 -5.66 -0.76 13.88
CA ALA A 161 -6.63 -0.96 12.80
C ALA A 161 -8.05 -0.56 13.24
N GLU A 162 -8.44 -0.83 14.49
CA GLU A 162 -9.76 -0.50 15.02
C GLU A 162 -9.93 1.01 15.14
N ARG A 163 -8.94 1.69 15.72
CA ARG A 163 -8.93 3.15 15.85
C ARG A 163 -8.95 3.84 14.50
N PHE A 164 -8.15 3.35 13.54
CA PHE A 164 -8.12 3.90 12.19
C PHE A 164 -9.44 3.65 11.44
N GLY A 165 -9.98 2.44 11.50
CA GLY A 165 -11.27 2.10 10.91
C GLY A 165 -12.41 2.94 11.48
N GLY A 166 -12.47 3.09 12.82
CA GLY A 166 -13.44 3.95 13.49
C GLY A 166 -13.30 5.43 13.12
N PHE A 167 -12.05 5.93 12.95
CA PHE A 167 -11.82 7.28 12.45
C PHE A 167 -12.36 7.46 11.03
N MET A 168 -12.03 6.56 10.12
CA MET A 168 -12.49 6.62 8.74
C MET A 168 -14.02 6.58 8.65
N GLN A 169 -14.67 5.69 9.39
CA GLN A 169 -16.13 5.60 9.42
C GLN A 169 -16.78 6.91 9.90
N ARG A 170 -16.29 7.52 10.98
CA ARG A 170 -16.80 8.81 11.46
C ARG A 170 -16.55 9.94 10.47
N ALA A 171 -15.39 9.97 9.82
CA ALA A 171 -15.07 10.95 8.80
C ALA A 171 -16.05 10.86 7.61
N PHE A 172 -16.31 9.64 7.10
CA PHE A 172 -17.28 9.43 6.02
C PHE A 172 -18.71 9.80 6.44
N THR A 173 -19.14 9.43 7.65
CA THR A 173 -20.46 9.84 8.18
C THR A 173 -20.59 11.36 8.29
N ALA A 174 -19.52 12.06 8.67
CA ALA A 174 -19.53 13.54 8.70
C ALA A 174 -19.66 14.13 7.29
N VAL A 175 -18.93 13.58 6.31
CA VAL A 175 -19.02 13.99 4.91
C VAL A 175 -20.43 13.77 4.35
N GLU A 176 -21.09 12.63 4.65
CA GLU A 176 -22.48 12.35 4.25
C GLU A 176 -23.50 13.39 4.75
N ARG A 177 -23.24 13.99 5.91
CA ARG A 177 -24.12 15.02 6.47
C ARG A 177 -23.96 16.38 5.80
N ILE A 178 -22.80 16.65 5.21
CA ILE A 178 -22.45 17.93 4.59
C ILE A 178 -22.79 17.94 3.10
N LEU A 179 -22.62 16.80 2.43
CA LEU A 179 -22.87 16.71 0.99
C LEU A 179 -24.37 16.64 0.69
N PRO A 180 -24.84 17.29 -0.40
CA PRO A 180 -26.23 17.24 -0.81
C PRO A 180 -26.60 15.81 -1.19
N ARG A 181 -27.68 15.28 -0.58
CA ARG A 181 -28.22 13.97 -0.94
C ARG A 181 -28.78 14.02 -2.37
N ARG A 182 -28.57 12.95 -3.14
CA ARG A 182 -29.34 12.75 -4.38
C ARG A 182 -30.82 12.95 -4.06
N ARG A 183 -31.46 13.93 -4.70
CA ARG A 183 -32.92 13.91 -4.80
C ARG A 183 -33.29 12.70 -5.66
N ALA A 184 -34.07 11.79 -5.10
CA ALA A 184 -34.62 10.64 -5.80
C ALA A 184 -35.48 11.10 -6.97
#